data_e60ec00bfe8803e47e07305ce5c54b24
#
_entry.id   e60ec00bfe8803e47e07305ce5c54b24
#
_cell.length_a   1.000
_cell.length_b   1.000
_cell.length_c   1.000
_cell.angle_alpha   90.00
_cell.angle_beta   90.00
_cell.angle_gamma   90.00
#
_symmetry.space_group_name_H-M   'P 1'
#
loop_
_entity.id
_entity.type
_entity.pdbx_description
1 polymer ?
#
loop_
_entity_poly.entity_id
_entity_poly.type
_entity_poly.pdbx_seq_one_letter_code
_entity_poly.pdbx_strand_id
1 'polypeptide(L)'
;MDVSVCIVNLNAKQHLASCLNLLPESLGSCSYEVIIVDNHSQDGSQEFIQQEYPGFHLLINHRNEGYTQAINSAIRVSRGDYLAVLNPDSEPGPNSIFTLIEFLKMNENIGIVGPKVIASDGSFQRSCRRGVARPAAVFSYFLGLAKRYPNDQRFTGYHLNHLDENEINEVSGVSGSCMVIRRKTLKDIGYFDEQFFAYQEDSDYCLRAKERGWKVYYNPHSIVKHRGGMGGANSVPMKAIFEWHRSYYKYYFKHFADDYSMIFNIFYSIAMVGKLIFAEGKYLIKQ
;
A
#
# COMPACT_ATOMS: atom_id res chain seq x y z
N MET A 1 -11.85 -20.46 6.81
CA MET A 1 -11.80 -19.27 5.92
C MET A 1 -10.35 -18.97 5.64
N ASP A 2 -9.92 -19.14 4.38
CA ASP A 2 -8.49 -18.96 4.08
C ASP A 2 -8.12 -17.47 4.05
N VAL A 3 -8.92 -16.64 3.38
CA VAL A 3 -8.55 -15.24 3.20
C VAL A 3 -9.72 -14.27 3.36
N SER A 4 -9.44 -13.11 3.98
CA SER A 4 -10.33 -11.95 3.96
C SER A 4 -9.72 -10.91 3.02
N VAL A 5 -10.44 -10.55 1.97
CA VAL A 5 -10.07 -9.47 1.06
C VAL A 5 -10.64 -8.16 1.61
N CYS A 6 -9.76 -7.23 1.96
CA CYS A 6 -10.10 -5.95 2.56
C CYS A 6 -9.85 -4.82 1.55
N ILE A 7 -10.90 -4.07 1.20
CA ILE A 7 -10.86 -3.00 0.20
C ILE A 7 -11.42 -1.72 0.81
N VAL A 8 -10.73 -0.59 0.60
CA VAL A 8 -11.25 0.75 0.93
C VAL A 8 -11.63 1.44 -0.37
N ASN A 9 -12.90 1.80 -0.50
CA ASN A 9 -13.41 2.53 -1.67
C ASN A 9 -13.70 3.99 -1.34
N LEU A 10 -13.32 4.88 -2.27
CA LEU A 10 -13.70 6.29 -2.24
C LEU A 10 -13.83 6.81 -3.68
N ASN A 11 -15.07 6.98 -4.14
CA ASN A 11 -15.38 7.49 -5.48
C ASN A 11 -14.64 6.74 -6.62
N ALA A 12 -14.60 5.41 -6.55
CA ALA A 12 -13.90 4.56 -7.51
C ALA A 12 -14.80 3.44 -8.07
N LYS A 13 -16.12 3.66 -8.20
CA LYS A 13 -17.12 2.66 -8.60
C LYS A 13 -16.70 1.80 -9.79
N GLN A 14 -16.27 2.42 -10.90
CA GLN A 14 -15.91 1.68 -12.12
C GLN A 14 -14.67 0.79 -11.91
N HIS A 15 -13.67 1.29 -11.18
CA HIS A 15 -12.45 0.54 -10.88
C HIS A 15 -12.73 -0.59 -9.90
N LEU A 16 -13.52 -0.29 -8.87
CA LEU A 16 -13.97 -1.29 -7.90
C LEU A 16 -14.72 -2.44 -8.62
N ALA A 17 -15.62 -2.13 -9.55
CA ALA A 17 -16.32 -3.15 -10.34
C ALA A 17 -15.34 -4.07 -11.09
N SER A 18 -14.32 -3.49 -11.76
CA SER A 18 -13.27 -4.25 -12.44
C SER A 18 -12.48 -5.13 -11.47
N CYS A 19 -12.09 -4.59 -10.33
CA CYS A 19 -11.39 -5.31 -9.27
C CYS A 19 -12.21 -6.52 -8.77
N LEU A 20 -13.47 -6.28 -8.40
CA LEU A 20 -14.34 -7.32 -7.83
C LEU A 20 -14.63 -8.46 -8.80
N ASN A 21 -14.79 -8.16 -10.08
CA ASN A 21 -15.02 -9.17 -11.13
C ASN A 21 -13.82 -10.12 -11.31
N LEU A 22 -12.59 -9.67 -11.00
CA LEU A 22 -11.36 -10.47 -11.14
C LEU A 22 -11.01 -11.26 -9.86
N LEU A 23 -11.64 -10.96 -8.73
CA LEU A 23 -11.32 -11.60 -7.46
C LEU A 23 -11.48 -13.12 -7.48
N PRO A 24 -12.59 -13.72 -7.99
CA PRO A 24 -12.76 -15.16 -7.94
C PRO A 24 -11.62 -15.92 -8.64
N GLU A 25 -11.20 -15.46 -9.83
CA GLU A 25 -10.11 -16.07 -10.58
C GLU A 25 -8.75 -15.85 -9.90
N SER A 26 -8.54 -14.73 -9.25
CA SER A 26 -7.30 -14.41 -8.54
C SER A 26 -7.09 -15.22 -7.27
N LEU A 27 -8.18 -15.65 -6.65
CA LEU A 27 -8.21 -16.39 -5.39
C LEU A 27 -8.10 -17.93 -5.57
N GLY A 28 -8.30 -18.41 -6.80
CA GLY A 28 -8.23 -19.84 -7.11
C GLY A 28 -9.16 -20.68 -6.24
N SER A 29 -8.61 -21.66 -5.52
CA SER A 29 -9.39 -22.56 -4.64
C SER A 29 -9.55 -22.08 -3.20
N CYS A 30 -9.08 -20.87 -2.85
CA CYS A 30 -9.20 -20.35 -1.49
C CYS A 30 -10.67 -20.09 -1.12
N SER A 31 -11.06 -20.47 0.09
CA SER A 31 -12.29 -19.97 0.70
C SER A 31 -12.09 -18.52 1.15
N TYR A 32 -12.99 -17.61 0.77
CA TYR A 32 -12.79 -16.18 1.00
C TYR A 32 -14.05 -15.43 1.44
N GLU A 33 -13.83 -14.30 2.06
CA GLU A 33 -14.80 -13.24 2.27
C GLU A 33 -14.26 -11.93 1.69
N VAL A 34 -15.17 -11.04 1.31
CA VAL A 34 -14.82 -9.70 0.83
C VAL A 34 -15.43 -8.67 1.77
N ILE A 35 -14.61 -7.76 2.27
CA ILE A 35 -15.00 -6.69 3.16
C ILE A 35 -14.63 -5.37 2.49
N ILE A 36 -15.63 -4.58 2.16
CA ILE A 36 -15.46 -3.29 1.51
C ILE A 36 -15.84 -2.19 2.50
N VAL A 37 -14.94 -1.26 2.72
CA VAL A 37 -15.24 -0.03 3.46
C VAL A 37 -15.43 1.10 2.46
N ASP A 38 -16.67 1.56 2.31
CA ASP A 38 -16.96 2.76 1.55
C ASP A 38 -16.69 3.99 2.42
N ASN A 39 -15.70 4.76 2.03
CA ASN A 39 -15.17 5.88 2.82
C ASN A 39 -15.85 7.22 2.46
N HIS A 40 -17.21 7.18 2.37
CA HIS A 40 -18.07 8.33 2.01
C HIS A 40 -18.06 8.65 0.52
N SER A 41 -18.29 7.65 -0.34
CA SER A 41 -18.42 7.85 -1.79
C SER A 41 -19.72 8.56 -2.17
N GLN A 42 -19.67 9.31 -3.29
CA GLN A 42 -20.80 10.07 -3.86
C GLN A 42 -21.08 9.65 -5.32
N ASP A 43 -20.45 8.56 -5.80
CA ASP A 43 -20.50 8.12 -7.19
C ASP A 43 -21.45 6.92 -7.42
N GLY A 44 -22.28 6.57 -6.42
CA GLY A 44 -23.17 5.42 -6.47
C GLY A 44 -22.46 4.07 -6.22
N SER A 45 -21.27 4.09 -5.60
CA SER A 45 -20.54 2.87 -5.21
C SER A 45 -21.31 2.02 -4.20
N GLN A 46 -21.98 2.65 -3.24
CA GLN A 46 -22.68 1.95 -2.16
C GLN A 46 -23.85 1.13 -2.70
N GLU A 47 -24.70 1.75 -3.50
CA GLU A 47 -25.83 1.11 -4.16
C GLU A 47 -25.38 -0.02 -5.08
N PHE A 48 -24.31 0.20 -5.84
CA PHE A 48 -23.71 -0.80 -6.72
C PHE A 48 -23.25 -2.03 -5.94
N ILE A 49 -22.53 -1.86 -4.82
CA ILE A 49 -22.06 -2.99 -4.01
C ILE A 49 -23.25 -3.76 -3.42
N GLN A 50 -24.27 -3.07 -2.90
CA GLN A 50 -25.45 -3.70 -2.30
C GLN A 50 -26.27 -4.49 -3.30
N GLN A 51 -26.36 -4.01 -4.55
CA GLN A 51 -27.16 -4.66 -5.61
C GLN A 51 -26.41 -5.82 -6.26
N GLU A 52 -25.15 -5.62 -6.64
CA GLU A 52 -24.41 -6.62 -7.43
C GLU A 52 -23.66 -7.64 -6.57
N TYR A 53 -23.32 -7.27 -5.30
CA TYR A 53 -22.54 -8.13 -4.40
C TYR A 53 -23.17 -8.23 -3.00
N PRO A 54 -24.45 -8.66 -2.89
CA PRO A 54 -25.17 -8.70 -1.60
C PRO A 54 -24.55 -9.66 -0.57
N GLY A 55 -23.68 -10.58 -1.00
CA GLY A 55 -22.92 -11.47 -0.13
C GLY A 55 -21.63 -10.89 0.46
N PHE A 56 -21.22 -9.68 0.05
CA PHE A 56 -20.02 -9.03 0.58
C PHE A 56 -20.37 -8.18 1.80
N HIS A 57 -19.39 -8.02 2.68
CA HIS A 57 -19.54 -7.15 3.86
C HIS A 57 -19.25 -5.71 3.46
N LEU A 58 -20.29 -4.87 3.42
CA LEU A 58 -20.15 -3.43 3.18
C LEU A 58 -20.21 -2.67 4.50
N LEU A 59 -19.14 -1.94 4.83
CA LEU A 59 -19.07 -0.96 5.91
C LEU A 59 -19.12 0.44 5.30
N ILE A 60 -19.98 1.32 5.82
CA ILE A 60 -20.17 2.67 5.29
C ILE A 60 -19.72 3.70 6.31
N ASN A 61 -18.76 4.53 5.96
CA ASN A 61 -18.35 5.68 6.74
C ASN A 61 -19.16 6.92 6.37
N HIS A 62 -19.58 7.69 7.38
CA HIS A 62 -20.35 8.93 7.17
C HIS A 62 -19.49 10.12 6.72
N ARG A 63 -18.17 9.96 6.72
CA ARG A 63 -17.16 10.94 6.26
C ARG A 63 -15.91 10.20 5.80
N ASN A 64 -15.05 10.86 5.04
CA ASN A 64 -13.74 10.32 4.70
C ASN A 64 -12.82 10.33 5.95
N GLU A 65 -12.64 9.17 6.56
CA GLU A 65 -11.83 8.96 7.77
C GLU A 65 -10.35 8.68 7.46
N GLY A 66 -9.98 8.64 6.18
CA GLY A 66 -8.65 8.24 5.71
C GLY A 66 -8.57 6.76 5.40
N TYR A 67 -7.54 6.40 4.62
CA TYR A 67 -7.35 5.02 4.20
C TYR A 67 -7.06 4.10 5.38
N THR A 68 -6.18 4.52 6.28
CA THR A 68 -5.68 3.67 7.37
C THR A 68 -6.76 3.31 8.38
N GLN A 69 -7.60 4.26 8.78
CA GLN A 69 -8.71 3.97 9.68
C GLN A 69 -9.75 3.08 9.01
N ALA A 70 -10.04 3.35 7.73
CA ALA A 70 -10.99 2.55 6.97
C ALA A 70 -10.51 1.11 6.77
N ILE A 71 -9.25 0.88 6.38
CA ILE A 71 -8.73 -0.49 6.23
C ILE A 71 -8.69 -1.24 7.55
N ASN A 72 -8.36 -0.57 8.66
CA ASN A 72 -8.43 -1.16 9.99
C ASN A 72 -9.86 -1.60 10.35
N SER A 73 -10.89 -0.85 9.95
CA SER A 73 -12.28 -1.24 10.17
C SER A 73 -12.64 -2.54 9.44
N ALA A 74 -12.15 -2.72 8.20
CA ALA A 74 -12.29 -4.00 7.49
C ALA A 74 -11.55 -5.13 8.22
N ILE A 75 -10.31 -4.88 8.63
CA ILE A 75 -9.47 -5.90 9.29
C ILE A 75 -10.07 -6.34 10.63
N ARG A 76 -10.72 -5.44 11.39
CA ARG A 76 -11.35 -5.77 12.69
C ARG A 76 -12.48 -6.78 12.56
N VAL A 77 -13.23 -6.78 11.47
CA VAL A 77 -14.34 -7.73 11.24
C VAL A 77 -13.93 -8.96 10.44
N SER A 78 -12.72 -8.99 9.91
CA SER A 78 -12.19 -10.06 9.07
C SER A 78 -11.88 -11.34 9.86
N ARG A 79 -12.06 -12.53 9.22
CA ARG A 79 -11.95 -13.85 9.87
C ARG A 79 -10.92 -14.78 9.21
N GLY A 80 -10.47 -14.48 7.99
CA GLY A 80 -9.53 -15.32 7.23
C GLY A 80 -8.17 -15.48 7.91
N ASP A 81 -7.50 -16.58 7.69
CA ASP A 81 -6.15 -16.85 8.19
C ASP A 81 -5.11 -15.96 7.53
N TYR A 82 -5.44 -15.43 6.37
CA TYR A 82 -4.69 -14.42 5.63
C TYR A 82 -5.57 -13.20 5.37
N LEU A 83 -4.92 -12.04 5.24
CA LEU A 83 -5.56 -10.77 4.92
C LEU A 83 -4.99 -10.29 3.59
N ALA A 84 -5.81 -10.20 2.56
CA ALA A 84 -5.46 -9.55 1.31
C ALA A 84 -5.94 -8.09 1.35
N VAL A 85 -5.02 -7.17 1.57
CA VAL A 85 -5.28 -5.73 1.44
C VAL A 85 -5.16 -5.38 -0.03
N LEU A 86 -6.20 -4.78 -0.61
CA LEU A 86 -6.28 -4.51 -2.04
C LEU A 86 -6.90 -3.14 -2.30
N ASN A 87 -6.29 -2.36 -3.19
CA ASN A 87 -6.89 -1.10 -3.62
C ASN A 87 -8.04 -1.35 -4.61
N PRO A 88 -9.06 -0.46 -4.66
CA PRO A 88 -10.19 -0.61 -5.57
C PRO A 88 -9.81 -0.47 -7.06
N ASP A 89 -8.65 0.16 -7.36
CA ASP A 89 -8.10 0.33 -8.70
C ASP A 89 -6.99 -0.69 -9.05
N SER A 90 -6.91 -1.78 -8.28
CA SER A 90 -6.06 -2.93 -8.55
C SER A 90 -6.84 -4.02 -9.28
N GLU A 91 -6.24 -4.56 -10.33
CA GLU A 91 -6.77 -5.66 -11.14
C GLU A 91 -5.88 -6.90 -10.90
N PRO A 92 -6.27 -7.78 -9.95
CA PRO A 92 -5.48 -8.97 -9.66
C PRO A 92 -5.61 -9.97 -10.83
N GLY A 93 -4.46 -10.48 -11.30
CA GLY A 93 -4.41 -11.49 -12.36
C GLY A 93 -4.85 -12.88 -11.86
N PRO A 94 -5.05 -13.84 -12.77
CA PRO A 94 -5.42 -15.20 -12.43
C PRO A 94 -4.47 -15.81 -11.40
N ASN A 95 -5.02 -16.43 -10.35
CA ASN A 95 -4.28 -17.04 -9.25
C ASN A 95 -3.30 -16.11 -8.51
N SER A 96 -3.35 -14.80 -8.73
CA SER A 96 -2.35 -13.89 -8.14
C SER A 96 -2.39 -13.88 -6.61
N ILE A 97 -3.56 -13.76 -6.00
CA ILE A 97 -3.70 -13.79 -4.53
C ILE A 97 -3.46 -15.21 -4.01
N PHE A 98 -3.94 -16.23 -4.71
CA PHE A 98 -3.68 -17.64 -4.38
C PHE A 98 -2.17 -17.92 -4.30
N THR A 99 -1.38 -17.48 -5.29
CA THR A 99 0.08 -17.66 -5.31
C THR A 99 0.77 -17.04 -4.09
N LEU A 100 0.33 -15.86 -3.65
CA LEU A 100 0.87 -15.20 -2.46
C LEU A 100 0.52 -15.97 -1.17
N ILE A 101 -0.70 -16.50 -1.08
CA ILE A 101 -1.14 -17.30 0.07
C ILE A 101 -0.35 -18.61 0.14
N GLU A 102 -0.20 -19.33 -0.97
CA GLU A 102 0.60 -20.57 -1.01
C GLU A 102 2.05 -20.30 -0.65
N PHE A 103 2.63 -19.19 -1.13
CA PHE A 103 3.99 -18.79 -0.74
C PHE A 103 4.11 -18.55 0.77
N LEU A 104 3.13 -17.91 1.39
CA LEU A 104 3.10 -17.76 2.84
C LEU A 104 2.94 -19.11 3.56
N LYS A 105 2.07 -20.01 3.08
CA LYS A 105 1.90 -21.34 3.68
C LYS A 105 3.19 -22.14 3.74
N MET A 106 4.00 -22.10 2.67
CA MET A 106 5.27 -22.80 2.59
C MET A 106 6.37 -22.17 3.45
N ASN A 107 6.20 -20.92 3.92
CA ASN A 107 7.25 -20.15 4.60
C ASN A 107 6.70 -19.50 5.87
N GLU A 108 6.75 -20.20 6.98
CA GLU A 108 6.09 -19.76 8.25
C GLU A 108 6.68 -18.48 8.86
N ASN A 109 7.93 -18.15 8.57
CA ASN A 109 8.61 -16.95 9.06
C ASN A 109 8.33 -15.70 8.23
N ILE A 110 7.60 -15.85 7.12
CA ILE A 110 7.17 -14.72 6.29
C ILE A 110 5.81 -14.22 6.79
N GLY A 111 5.78 -12.96 7.17
CA GLY A 111 4.58 -12.29 7.69
C GLY A 111 3.77 -11.56 6.62
N ILE A 112 4.46 -11.01 5.61
CA ILE A 112 3.88 -10.14 4.58
C ILE A 112 4.51 -10.47 3.22
N VAL A 113 3.68 -10.51 2.19
CA VAL A 113 4.15 -10.66 0.80
C VAL A 113 3.36 -9.76 -0.14
N GLY A 114 4.04 -9.16 -1.11
CA GLY A 114 3.43 -8.37 -2.18
C GLY A 114 3.74 -8.95 -3.56
N PRO A 115 2.87 -8.71 -4.56
CA PRO A 115 3.03 -9.15 -5.94
C PRO A 115 3.95 -8.24 -6.75
N LYS A 116 4.27 -8.65 -7.96
CA LYS A 116 4.69 -7.76 -9.04
C LYS A 116 3.50 -6.90 -9.46
N VAL A 117 3.67 -5.58 -9.34
CA VAL A 117 2.65 -4.64 -9.79
C VAL A 117 3.08 -4.01 -11.10
N ILE A 118 2.17 -4.01 -12.07
CA ILE A 118 2.35 -3.37 -13.37
C ILE A 118 1.36 -2.23 -13.56
N ALA A 119 1.77 -1.19 -14.25
CA ALA A 119 0.93 -0.06 -14.61
C ALA A 119 -0.02 -0.42 -15.78
N SER A 120 -0.92 0.48 -16.14
CA SER A 120 -1.87 0.28 -17.25
C SER A 120 -1.21 0.08 -18.60
N ASP A 121 -0.01 0.62 -18.80
CA ASP A 121 0.82 0.46 -20.00
C ASP A 121 1.70 -0.79 -19.99
N GLY A 122 1.58 -1.64 -18.94
CA GLY A 122 2.38 -2.85 -18.75
C GLY A 122 3.74 -2.62 -18.11
N SER A 123 4.14 -1.38 -17.84
CA SER A 123 5.42 -1.08 -17.19
C SER A 123 5.44 -1.47 -15.72
N PHE A 124 6.61 -1.89 -15.23
CA PHE A 124 6.78 -2.27 -13.83
C PHE A 124 6.65 -1.08 -12.87
N GLN A 125 5.73 -1.16 -11.92
CA GLN A 125 5.60 -0.16 -10.85
C GLN A 125 6.62 -0.41 -9.75
N ARG A 126 7.76 0.26 -9.82
CA ARG A 126 8.88 0.09 -8.87
C ARG A 126 8.51 0.30 -7.40
N SER A 127 7.46 1.09 -7.14
CA SER A 127 6.95 1.35 -5.80
C SER A 127 6.29 0.14 -5.12
N CYS A 128 6.03 -0.95 -5.86
CA CYS A 128 5.42 -2.15 -5.29
C CYS A 128 6.33 -2.89 -4.30
N ARG A 129 7.65 -2.68 -4.39
CA ARG A 129 8.66 -3.17 -3.44
C ARG A 129 9.60 -2.04 -3.05
N ARG A 130 9.97 -1.98 -1.78
CA ARG A 130 10.74 -0.86 -1.24
C ARG A 130 11.75 -1.33 -0.21
N GLY A 131 12.88 -0.62 -0.17
CA GLY A 131 13.77 -0.60 0.99
C GLY A 131 13.22 0.32 2.07
N VAL A 132 13.94 0.40 3.19
CA VAL A 132 13.58 1.31 4.29
C VAL A 132 13.70 2.77 3.82
N ALA A 133 12.66 3.56 4.05
CA ALA A 133 12.60 4.97 3.64
C ALA A 133 13.44 5.89 4.58
N ARG A 134 14.72 5.54 4.81
CA ARG A 134 15.65 6.42 5.54
C ARG A 134 15.91 7.70 4.76
N PRO A 135 16.23 8.83 5.43
CA PRO A 135 16.47 10.13 4.78
C PRO A 135 17.43 10.05 3.58
N ALA A 136 18.56 9.38 3.72
CA ALA A 136 19.53 9.24 2.63
C ALA A 136 18.94 8.56 1.38
N ALA A 137 18.17 7.50 1.55
CA ALA A 137 17.53 6.77 0.44
C ALA A 137 16.43 7.63 -0.22
N VAL A 138 15.64 8.34 0.60
CA VAL A 138 14.56 9.23 0.14
C VAL A 138 15.13 10.45 -0.59
N PHE A 139 16.17 11.11 -0.04
CA PHE A 139 16.85 12.23 -0.71
C PHE A 139 17.52 11.80 -2.01
N SER A 140 18.19 10.64 -2.03
CA SER A 140 18.78 10.10 -3.26
C SER A 140 17.74 9.92 -4.37
N TYR A 141 16.56 9.43 -4.02
CA TYR A 141 15.45 9.30 -4.95
C TYR A 141 14.98 10.67 -5.47
N PHE A 142 14.72 11.64 -4.59
CA PHE A 142 14.23 12.97 -4.99
C PHE A 142 15.24 13.80 -5.77
N LEU A 143 16.53 13.63 -5.49
CA LEU A 143 17.62 14.27 -6.24
C LEU A 143 17.92 13.57 -7.57
N GLY A 144 17.19 12.50 -7.90
CA GLY A 144 17.38 11.76 -9.13
C GLY A 144 18.66 10.91 -9.18
N LEU A 145 19.36 10.75 -8.05
CA LEU A 145 20.61 9.98 -7.96
C LEU A 145 20.37 8.50 -8.27
N ALA A 146 19.24 7.95 -7.83
CA ALA A 146 18.82 6.58 -8.17
C ALA A 146 18.65 6.36 -9.68
N LYS A 147 18.24 7.40 -10.43
CA LYS A 147 18.13 7.35 -11.90
C LYS A 147 19.51 7.54 -12.57
N ARG A 148 20.36 8.38 -12.00
CA ARG A 148 21.71 8.66 -12.52
C ARG A 148 22.67 7.48 -12.29
N TYR A 149 22.51 6.76 -11.19
CA TYR A 149 23.37 5.64 -10.76
C TYR A 149 22.51 4.40 -10.46
N PRO A 150 21.88 3.78 -11.47
CA PRO A 150 20.85 2.74 -11.28
C PRO A 150 21.38 1.44 -10.64
N ASN A 151 22.68 1.19 -10.75
CA ASN A 151 23.33 -0.02 -10.22
C ASN A 151 24.02 0.21 -8.87
N ASP A 152 24.02 1.44 -8.34
CA ASP A 152 24.67 1.75 -7.06
C ASP A 152 23.65 1.63 -5.92
N GLN A 153 23.82 0.63 -5.07
CA GLN A 153 22.94 0.34 -3.94
C GLN A 153 22.79 1.52 -2.97
N ARG A 154 23.80 2.40 -2.86
CA ARG A 154 23.73 3.59 -2.01
C ARG A 154 22.61 4.54 -2.42
N PHE A 155 22.30 4.62 -3.71
CA PHE A 155 21.29 5.51 -4.27
C PHE A 155 19.99 4.82 -4.64
N THR A 156 20.03 3.50 -4.88
CA THR A 156 18.86 2.73 -5.34
C THR A 156 18.08 2.05 -4.21
N GLY A 157 18.53 2.21 -2.96
CA GLY A 157 18.01 1.50 -1.80
C GLY A 157 16.51 1.73 -1.53
N TYR A 158 15.91 2.84 -1.98
CA TYR A 158 14.50 3.08 -1.74
C TYR A 158 13.58 2.22 -2.63
N HIS A 159 13.80 2.17 -3.93
CA HIS A 159 12.99 1.36 -4.87
C HIS A 159 13.67 0.05 -5.28
N LEU A 160 14.80 -0.29 -4.68
CA LEU A 160 15.53 -1.54 -4.90
C LEU A 160 15.79 -1.81 -6.40
N ASN A 161 16.18 -0.75 -7.15
CA ASN A 161 16.37 -0.83 -8.60
C ASN A 161 17.48 -1.80 -9.03
N HIS A 162 18.37 -2.16 -8.09
CA HIS A 162 19.45 -3.13 -8.30
C HIS A 162 18.98 -4.60 -8.24
N LEU A 163 17.74 -4.85 -7.78
CA LEU A 163 17.19 -6.20 -7.74
C LEU A 163 16.43 -6.50 -9.04
N ASP A 164 16.53 -7.73 -9.53
CA ASP A 164 15.71 -8.18 -10.66
C ASP A 164 14.23 -8.17 -10.28
N GLU A 165 13.40 -7.63 -11.17
CA GLU A 165 11.95 -7.56 -10.98
C GLU A 165 11.24 -8.90 -11.19
N ASN A 166 11.93 -9.93 -11.70
CA ASN A 166 11.39 -11.25 -11.96
C ASN A 166 11.86 -12.29 -10.94
N GLU A 167 12.60 -11.88 -9.89
CA GLU A 167 13.05 -12.76 -8.82
C GLU A 167 12.31 -12.49 -7.51
N ILE A 168 12.10 -13.57 -6.74
CA ILE A 168 11.58 -13.47 -5.37
C ILE A 168 12.66 -12.87 -4.48
N ASN A 169 12.33 -11.78 -3.78
CA ASN A 169 13.29 -11.09 -2.93
C ASN A 169 12.71 -10.76 -1.55
N GLU A 170 13.53 -10.90 -0.51
CA GLU A 170 13.24 -10.27 0.77
C GLU A 170 13.40 -8.76 0.63
N VAL A 171 12.38 -8.00 1.06
CA VAL A 171 12.34 -6.54 0.93
C VAL A 171 12.01 -5.89 2.29
N SER A 172 12.10 -4.57 2.37
CA SER A 172 11.73 -3.88 3.60
C SER A 172 10.28 -3.39 3.61
N GLY A 173 9.64 -3.37 2.47
CA GLY A 173 8.23 -3.03 2.35
C GLY A 173 7.65 -3.39 1.00
N VAL A 174 6.36 -3.63 0.99
CA VAL A 174 5.53 -3.83 -0.20
C VAL A 174 4.40 -2.83 -0.21
N SER A 175 3.81 -2.57 -1.37
CA SER A 175 2.75 -1.57 -1.53
C SER A 175 1.41 -2.06 -1.00
N GLY A 176 0.68 -1.19 -0.30
CA GLY A 176 -0.72 -1.40 0.08
C GLY A 176 -1.69 -1.49 -1.11
N SER A 177 -1.24 -1.25 -2.37
CA SER A 177 -2.08 -1.50 -3.55
C SER A 177 -2.49 -2.97 -3.70
N CYS A 178 -1.61 -3.90 -3.30
CA CYS A 178 -1.90 -5.30 -3.07
C CYS A 178 -0.84 -5.89 -2.14
N MET A 179 -1.23 -6.39 -0.98
CA MET A 179 -0.37 -7.17 -0.09
C MET A 179 -1.17 -8.25 0.61
N VAL A 180 -0.53 -9.37 0.89
CA VAL A 180 -1.11 -10.43 1.72
C VAL A 180 -0.35 -10.52 3.04
N ILE A 181 -1.11 -10.48 4.13
CA ILE A 181 -0.61 -10.48 5.52
C ILE A 181 -1.07 -11.78 6.19
N ARG A 182 -0.17 -12.46 6.87
CA ARG A 182 -0.50 -13.59 7.73
C ARG A 182 -1.25 -13.10 8.99
N ARG A 183 -2.35 -13.72 9.36
CA ARG A 183 -3.12 -13.37 10.59
C ARG A 183 -2.26 -13.38 11.86
N LYS A 184 -1.31 -14.31 11.95
CA LYS A 184 -0.38 -14.37 13.10
C LYS A 184 0.48 -13.11 13.20
N THR A 185 0.93 -12.56 12.08
CA THR A 185 1.67 -11.28 12.03
C THR A 185 0.79 -10.13 12.53
N LEU A 186 -0.47 -10.04 12.07
CA LEU A 186 -1.41 -9.03 12.60
C LEU A 186 -1.59 -9.15 14.12
N LYS A 187 -1.73 -10.37 14.65
CA LYS A 187 -1.87 -10.59 16.10
C LYS A 187 -0.64 -10.15 16.88
N ASP A 188 0.53 -10.25 16.30
CA ASP A 188 1.81 -9.92 16.94
C ASP A 188 2.13 -8.42 16.90
N ILE A 189 1.88 -7.75 15.76
CA ILE A 189 2.25 -6.34 15.56
C ILE A 189 1.07 -5.35 15.65
N GLY A 190 -0.16 -5.84 15.73
CA GLY A 190 -1.38 -5.04 15.76
C GLY A 190 -1.80 -4.51 14.38
N TYR A 191 -2.69 -3.53 14.40
CA TYR A 191 -3.27 -2.88 13.22
C TYR A 191 -2.31 -1.89 12.57
N PHE A 192 -2.70 -1.37 11.40
CA PHE A 192 -2.04 -0.20 10.80
C PHE A 192 -2.15 1.01 11.74
N ASP A 193 -1.11 1.85 11.76
CA ASP A 193 -1.06 3.01 12.66
C ASP A 193 -1.92 4.16 12.12
N GLU A 194 -3.01 4.46 12.80
CA GLU A 194 -4.02 5.45 12.40
C GLU A 194 -3.51 6.91 12.45
N GLN A 195 -2.28 7.16 12.94
CA GLN A 195 -1.66 8.47 12.76
C GLN A 195 -1.46 8.84 11.29
N PHE A 196 -1.33 7.84 10.39
CA PHE A 196 -1.27 8.03 8.96
C PHE A 196 -2.70 8.09 8.39
N PHE A 197 -3.09 9.20 7.83
CA PHE A 197 -4.38 9.31 7.15
C PHE A 197 -4.41 8.46 5.87
N ALA A 198 -3.35 8.54 5.11
CA ALA A 198 -3.03 7.72 3.94
C ALA A 198 -1.54 7.86 3.65
N TYR A 199 -0.96 6.92 2.91
CA TYR A 199 0.46 6.83 2.56
C TYR A 199 1.37 6.52 3.75
N GLN A 200 2.43 5.79 3.51
CA GLN A 200 3.40 5.31 4.50
C GLN A 200 2.86 4.35 5.57
N GLU A 201 1.55 4.13 5.67
CA GLU A 201 0.96 3.11 6.55
C GLU A 201 1.47 1.70 6.22
N ASP A 202 1.64 1.40 4.92
CA ASP A 202 2.21 0.14 4.42
C ASP A 202 3.69 0.00 4.75
N SER A 203 4.47 1.07 4.61
CA SER A 203 5.89 1.10 4.97
C SER A 203 6.09 0.95 6.47
N ASP A 204 5.27 1.65 7.27
CA ASP A 204 5.25 1.53 8.73
C ASP A 204 4.91 0.11 9.16
N TYR A 205 3.87 -0.47 8.56
CA TYR A 205 3.42 -1.81 8.90
C TYR A 205 4.49 -2.87 8.61
N CYS A 206 5.11 -2.79 7.43
CA CYS A 206 6.20 -3.69 7.05
C CYS A 206 7.43 -3.52 7.96
N LEU A 207 7.79 -2.29 8.33
CA LEU A 207 8.93 -2.03 9.21
C LEU A 207 8.69 -2.61 10.60
N ARG A 208 7.51 -2.37 11.20
CA ARG A 208 7.12 -2.98 12.49
C ARG A 208 7.10 -4.50 12.46
N ALA A 209 6.68 -5.10 11.34
CA ALA A 209 6.75 -6.55 11.17
C ALA A 209 8.20 -7.04 11.21
N LYS A 210 9.11 -6.37 10.51
CA LYS A 210 10.55 -6.73 10.52
C LYS A 210 11.19 -6.54 11.90
N GLU A 211 10.83 -5.51 12.63
CA GLU A 211 11.29 -5.29 14.02
C GLU A 211 10.87 -6.41 14.98
N ARG A 212 9.76 -7.11 14.67
CA ARG A 212 9.29 -8.29 15.40
C ARG A 212 9.82 -9.61 14.84
N GLY A 213 10.76 -9.55 13.88
CA GLY A 213 11.40 -10.74 13.29
C GLY A 213 10.63 -11.38 12.13
N TRP A 214 9.51 -10.80 11.70
CA TRP A 214 8.80 -11.25 10.51
C TRP A 214 9.53 -10.83 9.24
N LYS A 215 9.57 -11.72 8.24
CA LYS A 215 10.10 -11.37 6.93
C LYS A 215 9.01 -10.78 6.04
N VAL A 216 9.43 -9.87 5.16
CA VAL A 216 8.59 -9.25 4.12
C VAL A 216 9.18 -9.62 2.77
N TYR A 217 8.34 -10.13 1.86
CA TYR A 217 8.79 -10.60 0.55
C TYR A 217 8.03 -9.97 -0.59
N TYR A 218 8.71 -9.84 -1.69
CA TYR A 218 8.18 -9.57 -3.02
C TYR A 218 8.20 -10.88 -3.81
N ASN A 219 7.05 -11.25 -4.41
CA ASN A 219 6.92 -12.45 -5.22
C ASN A 219 6.39 -12.12 -6.62
N PRO A 220 7.23 -12.13 -7.67
CA PRO A 220 6.86 -11.76 -9.03
C PRO A 220 6.04 -12.80 -9.78
N HIS A 221 5.89 -14.02 -9.24
CA HIS A 221 4.99 -15.02 -9.82
C HIS A 221 3.51 -14.66 -9.63
N SER A 222 3.22 -13.72 -8.73
CA SER A 222 1.93 -13.07 -8.61
C SER A 222 1.98 -11.72 -9.33
N ILE A 223 1.04 -11.46 -10.23
CA ILE A 223 0.98 -10.23 -11.02
C ILE A 223 -0.35 -9.53 -10.75
N VAL A 224 -0.27 -8.25 -10.41
CA VAL A 224 -1.44 -7.37 -10.22
C VAL A 224 -1.22 -6.11 -11.05
N LYS A 225 -2.23 -5.73 -11.83
CA LYS A 225 -2.21 -4.46 -12.55
C LYS A 225 -2.84 -3.38 -11.67
N HIS A 226 -2.18 -2.24 -11.53
CA HIS A 226 -2.65 -1.14 -10.69
C HIS A 226 -2.64 0.17 -11.47
N ARG A 227 -3.80 0.80 -11.57
CA ARG A 227 -3.95 2.04 -12.35
C ARG A 227 -3.34 3.24 -11.65
N GLY A 228 -3.36 3.24 -10.34
CA GLY A 228 -2.78 4.27 -9.48
C GLY A 228 -3.57 5.58 -9.45
N GLY A 229 -3.86 6.06 -8.22
CA GLY A 229 -4.50 7.34 -8.00
C GLY A 229 -6.02 7.38 -8.22
N MET A 230 -6.63 6.29 -8.70
CA MET A 230 -8.06 6.25 -8.99
C MET A 230 -8.92 5.94 -7.75
N GLY A 231 -8.29 5.58 -6.64
CA GLY A 231 -8.93 5.31 -5.35
C GLY A 231 -8.97 6.53 -4.41
N GLY A 232 -9.54 7.66 -4.84
CA GLY A 232 -9.77 8.85 -3.99
C GLY A 232 -8.70 9.93 -4.03
N ALA A 233 -7.43 9.63 -4.42
CA ALA A 233 -6.39 10.65 -4.54
C ALA A 233 -6.73 11.71 -5.61
N ASN A 234 -7.33 11.29 -6.71
CA ASN A 234 -7.77 12.20 -7.78
C ASN A 234 -9.04 12.98 -7.42
N SER A 235 -9.84 12.52 -6.46
CA SER A 235 -11.05 13.22 -6.02
C SER A 235 -10.73 14.49 -5.21
N VAL A 236 -9.61 14.48 -4.46
CA VAL A 236 -9.17 15.64 -3.66
C VAL A 236 -7.64 15.78 -3.75
N PRO A 237 -7.11 16.23 -4.91
CA PRO A 237 -5.67 16.19 -5.20
C PRO A 237 -4.80 16.99 -4.21
N MET A 238 -5.25 18.20 -3.81
CA MET A 238 -4.52 19.01 -2.82
C MET A 238 -4.39 18.29 -1.47
N LYS A 239 -5.47 17.66 -1.01
CA LYS A 239 -5.42 16.85 0.22
C LYS A 239 -4.49 15.65 0.07
N ALA A 240 -4.48 15.00 -1.09
CA ALA A 240 -3.58 13.89 -1.37
C ALA A 240 -2.10 14.34 -1.34
N ILE A 241 -1.77 15.50 -1.93
CA ILE A 241 -0.43 16.10 -1.88
C ILE A 241 -0.03 16.38 -0.42
N PHE A 242 -0.89 17.04 0.34
CA PHE A 242 -0.65 17.36 1.75
C PHE A 242 -0.42 16.09 2.59
N GLU A 243 -1.34 15.12 2.51
CA GLU A 243 -1.26 13.90 3.32
C GLU A 243 -0.05 13.04 2.94
N TRP A 244 0.36 13.02 1.67
CA TRP A 244 1.58 12.35 1.25
C TRP A 244 2.82 12.93 1.96
N HIS A 245 2.98 14.25 1.97
CA HIS A 245 4.12 14.91 2.62
C HIS A 245 4.05 14.76 4.15
N ARG A 246 2.85 14.93 4.72
CA ARG A 246 2.61 14.76 6.16
C ARG A 246 2.97 13.35 6.63
N SER A 247 2.63 12.34 5.85
CA SER A 247 2.88 10.94 6.19
C SER A 247 4.37 10.60 6.11
N TYR A 248 5.11 11.11 5.12
CA TYR A 248 6.57 10.98 5.10
C TYR A 248 7.24 11.66 6.30
N TYR A 249 6.77 12.85 6.66
CA TYR A 249 7.23 13.56 7.86
C TYR A 249 6.99 12.73 9.13
N LYS A 250 5.78 12.24 9.33
CA LYS A 250 5.42 11.40 10.49
C LYS A 250 6.22 10.10 10.52
N TYR A 251 6.39 9.44 9.39
CA TYR A 251 7.16 8.21 9.29
C TYR A 251 8.63 8.42 9.70
N TYR A 252 9.25 9.53 9.25
CA TYR A 252 10.59 9.89 9.65
C TYR A 252 10.69 10.12 11.17
N PHE A 253 9.81 10.93 11.73
CA PHE A 253 9.84 11.24 13.16
C PHE A 253 9.53 10.03 14.04
N LYS A 254 8.69 9.13 13.57
CA LYS A 254 8.37 7.90 14.30
C LYS A 254 9.55 6.91 14.36
N HIS A 255 10.30 6.78 13.27
CA HIS A 255 11.23 5.66 13.13
C HIS A 255 12.70 6.07 13.11
N PHE A 256 13.03 7.31 12.79
CA PHE A 256 14.43 7.68 12.53
C PHE A 256 14.88 8.95 13.20
N ALA A 257 14.02 9.79 13.73
CA ALA A 257 14.45 11.08 14.29
C ALA A 257 15.49 10.94 15.40
N ASP A 258 15.41 9.89 16.20
CA ASP A 258 16.35 9.62 17.29
C ASP A 258 17.73 9.13 16.79
N ASP A 259 17.81 8.67 15.55
CA ASP A 259 19.08 8.28 14.90
C ASP A 259 19.91 9.52 14.44
N TYR A 260 19.33 10.72 14.47
CA TYR A 260 19.91 11.93 13.92
C TYR A 260 19.98 13.08 14.94
N SER A 261 20.91 14.01 14.71
CA SER A 261 21.02 15.20 15.57
C SER A 261 19.79 16.12 15.46
N MET A 262 19.53 16.90 16.51
CA MET A 262 18.47 17.92 16.51
C MET A 262 18.58 18.89 15.33
N ILE A 263 19.82 19.28 14.95
CA ILE A 263 20.07 20.18 13.81
C ILE A 263 19.61 19.52 12.52
N PHE A 264 19.89 18.23 12.33
CA PHE A 264 19.42 17.49 11.16
C PHE A 264 17.88 17.39 11.13
N ASN A 265 17.24 17.14 12.28
CA ASN A 265 15.78 17.07 12.38
C ASN A 265 15.11 18.41 12.01
N ILE A 266 15.68 19.52 12.41
CA ILE A 266 15.20 20.86 12.02
C ILE A 266 15.38 21.05 10.50
N PHE A 267 16.54 20.72 9.96
CA PHE A 267 16.79 20.80 8.50
C PHE A 267 15.81 19.92 7.71
N TYR A 268 15.59 18.67 8.14
CA TYR A 268 14.64 17.76 7.53
C TYR A 268 13.22 18.35 7.52
N SER A 269 12.81 18.95 8.64
CA SER A 269 11.48 19.57 8.77
C SER A 269 11.31 20.74 7.77
N ILE A 270 12.32 21.62 7.69
CA ILE A 270 12.32 22.75 6.75
C ILE A 270 12.27 22.25 5.29
N ALA A 271 13.06 21.23 4.97
CA ALA A 271 13.10 20.63 3.63
C ALA A 271 11.76 20.00 3.24
N MET A 272 11.08 19.31 4.17
CA MET A 272 9.77 18.70 3.92
C MET A 272 8.67 19.75 3.74
N VAL A 273 8.69 20.83 4.53
CA VAL A 273 7.73 21.95 4.36
C VAL A 273 7.99 22.67 3.02
N GLY A 274 9.22 22.97 2.69
CA GLY A 274 9.57 23.59 1.40
C GLY A 274 9.14 22.72 0.20
N LYS A 275 9.31 21.40 0.31
CA LYS A 275 8.87 20.46 -0.72
C LYS A 275 7.35 20.43 -0.86
N LEU A 276 6.60 20.49 0.25
CA LEU A 276 5.14 20.57 0.25
C LEU A 276 4.69 21.83 -0.48
N ILE A 277 5.18 23.00 -0.07
CA ILE A 277 4.84 24.30 -0.70
C ILE A 277 5.12 24.27 -2.20
N PHE A 278 6.28 23.72 -2.61
CA PHE A 278 6.63 23.57 -4.02
C PHE A 278 5.65 22.66 -4.77
N ALA A 279 5.26 21.54 -4.16
CA ALA A 279 4.34 20.58 -4.79
C ALA A 279 2.93 21.16 -4.95
N GLU A 280 2.42 21.88 -3.94
CA GLU A 280 1.13 22.56 -3.99
C GLU A 280 1.15 23.70 -5.01
N GLY A 281 2.20 24.54 -5.01
CA GLY A 281 2.37 25.61 -6.00
C GLY A 281 2.42 25.10 -7.44
N LYS A 282 3.17 24.00 -7.67
CA LYS A 282 3.23 23.35 -8.99
C LYS A 282 1.86 22.82 -9.44
N TYR A 283 1.08 22.30 -8.50
CA TYR A 283 -0.28 21.82 -8.80
C TYR A 283 -1.20 22.97 -9.21
N LEU A 284 -1.17 24.08 -8.47
CA LEU A 284 -1.99 25.27 -8.76
C LEU A 284 -1.65 25.95 -10.10
N ILE A 285 -0.37 25.90 -10.52
CA ILE A 285 0.06 26.48 -11.82
C ILE A 285 -0.39 25.60 -13.02
N LYS A 286 -0.68 24.30 -12.79
CA LYS A 286 -1.08 23.38 -13.85
C LYS A 286 -2.58 23.31 -14.11
N GLN A 287 -3.38 23.90 -13.23
CA GLN A 287 -4.82 24.10 -13.43
C GLN A 287 -5.11 25.35 -14.26
#